data_7275be2984f8d9fae90f71a24bf6a3c0
#
_entry.id   7275be2984f8d9fae90f71a24bf6a3c0
#
_cell.length_a   1.000
_cell.length_b   1.000
_cell.length_c   1.000
_cell.angle_alpha   90.00
_cell.angle_beta   90.00
_cell.angle_gamma   90.00
#
_symmetry.space_group_name_H-M   'P 1'
#
loop_
_entity.id
_entity.type
_entity.pdbx_description
1 polymer ?
#
loop_
_entity_poly.entity_id
_entity_poly.type
_entity_poly.pdbx_seq_one_letter_code
_entity_poly.pdbx_strand_id
1 'polypeptide(L)'
;MKVDLDERKAERIKKIRPTKDEYFMLIAKLVSLRATCPRLRVGAVAVKDGYILATGYNGAPRGMDHCVDVGCLIVDGHCHRAVHAEQNVIAMAARKGISLEGATLYVTHFPCDTCFKLLVNAGIGEIVYEEMYPNEATEILLKEAQEKGMVKIRQFKLSKERVKIFLEELFANEFCGKD
;
A
#
# COMPACT_ATOMS: atom_id res chain seq x y z
N MET A 1 -23.60 -27.84 -19.62
CA MET A 1 -24.75 -26.94 -19.38
C MET A 1 -24.19 -25.51 -19.33
N LYS A 2 -24.53 -24.64 -20.31
CA LYS A 2 -24.21 -23.20 -20.22
C LYS A 2 -25.30 -22.59 -19.37
N VAL A 3 -24.89 -21.97 -18.27
CA VAL A 3 -25.82 -21.17 -17.44
C VAL A 3 -26.07 -19.88 -18.22
N ASP A 4 -27.33 -19.52 -18.45
CA ASP A 4 -27.69 -18.25 -19.07
C ASP A 4 -27.15 -17.10 -18.21
N LEU A 5 -26.33 -16.26 -18.85
CA LEU A 5 -25.72 -15.12 -18.21
C LEU A 5 -26.80 -14.04 -18.02
N ASP A 6 -27.17 -13.73 -16.78
CA ASP A 6 -27.97 -12.54 -16.50
C ASP A 6 -27.14 -11.29 -16.84
N GLU A 7 -27.42 -10.71 -18.01
CA GLU A 7 -26.68 -9.57 -18.55
C GLU A 7 -26.67 -8.36 -17.60
N ARG A 8 -27.75 -8.15 -16.85
CA ARG A 8 -27.84 -7.04 -15.88
C ARG A 8 -26.90 -7.27 -14.70
N LYS A 9 -26.83 -8.50 -14.18
CA LYS A 9 -25.89 -8.87 -13.11
C LYS A 9 -24.45 -8.77 -13.60
N ALA A 10 -24.18 -9.24 -14.80
CA ALA A 10 -22.84 -9.15 -15.41
C ALA A 10 -22.40 -7.70 -15.59
N GLU A 11 -23.27 -6.83 -16.08
CA GLU A 11 -22.99 -5.41 -16.25
C GLU A 11 -22.76 -4.69 -14.91
N ARG A 12 -23.59 -5.00 -13.89
CA ARG A 12 -23.37 -4.50 -12.51
C ARG A 12 -21.99 -4.90 -12.00
N ILE A 13 -21.61 -6.19 -12.10
CA ILE A 13 -20.30 -6.68 -11.64
C ILE A 13 -19.16 -5.95 -12.35
N LYS A 14 -19.23 -5.77 -13.66
CA LYS A 14 -18.21 -5.03 -14.42
C LYS A 14 -18.05 -3.59 -13.91
N LYS A 15 -19.16 -2.92 -13.59
CA LYS A 15 -19.19 -1.54 -13.13
C LYS A 15 -18.61 -1.38 -11.70
N ILE A 16 -18.88 -2.33 -10.81
CA ILE A 16 -18.43 -2.27 -9.41
C ILE A 16 -17.04 -2.87 -9.20
N ARG A 17 -16.59 -3.77 -10.09
CA ARG A 17 -15.28 -4.42 -9.96
C ARG A 17 -14.16 -3.40 -9.91
N PRO A 18 -13.31 -3.40 -8.87
CA PRO A 18 -12.19 -2.50 -8.79
C PRO A 18 -11.14 -2.82 -9.86
N THR A 19 -10.49 -1.79 -10.39
CA THR A 19 -9.23 -1.96 -11.13
C THR A 19 -8.14 -2.50 -10.21
N LYS A 20 -7.02 -2.97 -10.77
CA LYS A 20 -5.89 -3.43 -9.95
C LYS A 20 -5.38 -2.34 -9.02
N ASP A 21 -5.27 -1.11 -9.52
CA ASP A 21 -4.80 0.03 -8.72
C ASP A 21 -5.76 0.39 -7.59
N GLU A 22 -7.07 0.45 -7.87
CA GLU A 22 -8.09 0.67 -6.85
C GLU A 22 -8.04 -0.42 -5.78
N TYR A 23 -7.94 -1.68 -6.19
CA TYR A 23 -7.91 -2.84 -5.29
C TYR A 23 -6.70 -2.80 -4.36
N PHE A 24 -5.48 -2.70 -4.90
CA PHE A 24 -4.27 -2.73 -4.08
C PHE A 24 -4.06 -1.46 -3.25
N MET A 25 -4.46 -0.29 -3.75
CA MET A 25 -4.42 0.95 -2.96
C MET A 25 -5.44 0.90 -1.81
N LEU A 26 -6.63 0.34 -2.03
CA LEU A 26 -7.61 0.13 -0.96
C LEU A 26 -7.05 -0.82 0.12
N ILE A 27 -6.37 -1.89 -0.27
CA ILE A 27 -5.71 -2.79 0.69
C ILE A 27 -4.61 -2.04 1.46
N ALA A 28 -3.78 -1.23 0.79
CA ALA A 28 -2.78 -0.41 1.47
C ALA A 28 -3.41 0.55 2.49
N LYS A 29 -4.56 1.16 2.17
CA LYS A 29 -5.34 1.97 3.12
C LYS A 29 -5.87 1.14 4.30
N LEU A 30 -6.41 -0.05 4.06
CA LEU A 30 -6.85 -0.94 5.14
C LEU A 30 -5.68 -1.35 6.04
N VAL A 31 -4.53 -1.66 5.44
CA VAL A 31 -3.29 -1.97 6.18
C VAL A 31 -2.86 -0.77 7.05
N SER A 32 -3.00 0.47 6.56
CA SER A 32 -2.65 1.67 7.32
C SER A 32 -3.48 1.86 8.59
N LEU A 33 -4.69 1.28 8.67
CA LEU A 33 -5.51 1.33 9.90
C LEU A 33 -4.88 0.57 11.07
N ARG A 34 -3.95 -0.35 10.78
CA ARG A 34 -3.16 -1.05 11.81
C ARG A 34 -2.00 -0.23 12.36
N ALA A 35 -1.68 0.91 11.75
CA ALA A 35 -0.58 1.76 12.19
C ALA A 35 -0.78 2.25 13.64
N THR A 36 0.30 2.20 14.41
CA THR A 36 0.33 2.59 15.82
C THR A 36 1.04 3.94 16.04
N CYS A 37 1.21 4.71 14.98
CA CYS A 37 1.75 6.06 15.01
C CYS A 37 0.61 7.08 15.11
N PRO A 38 0.57 7.95 16.13
CA PRO A 38 -0.47 8.97 16.26
C PRO A 38 -0.28 10.17 15.30
N ARG A 39 0.91 10.30 14.68
CA ARG A 39 1.22 11.44 13.80
C ARG A 39 0.76 11.21 12.36
N LEU A 40 1.00 10.00 11.82
CA LEU A 40 0.66 9.66 10.46
C LEU A 40 0.45 8.14 10.36
N ARG A 41 -0.60 7.70 9.68
CA ARG A 41 -0.86 6.29 9.40
C ARG A 41 -0.49 5.98 7.95
N VAL A 42 0.53 5.14 7.79
CA VAL A 42 1.01 4.70 6.48
C VAL A 42 0.81 3.20 6.36
N GLY A 43 0.34 2.76 5.20
CA GLY A 43 0.24 1.36 4.82
C GLY A 43 0.87 1.12 3.47
N ALA A 44 1.51 -0.01 3.32
CA ALA A 44 2.18 -0.42 2.10
C ALA A 44 1.91 -1.90 1.78
N VAL A 45 1.81 -2.22 0.49
CA VAL A 45 1.54 -3.56 -0.03
C VAL A 45 2.44 -3.82 -1.23
N ALA A 46 3.31 -4.83 -1.15
CA ALA A 46 4.10 -5.29 -2.27
C ALA A 46 3.34 -6.37 -3.06
N VAL A 47 3.26 -6.20 -4.37
CA VAL A 47 2.47 -7.05 -5.28
C VAL A 47 3.33 -7.49 -6.45
N LYS A 48 3.22 -8.76 -6.84
CA LYS A 48 3.81 -9.28 -8.08
C LYS A 48 2.86 -10.27 -8.73
N ASP A 49 2.70 -10.20 -10.04
CA ASP A 49 1.83 -11.07 -10.84
C ASP A 49 0.37 -11.15 -10.35
N GLY A 50 -0.10 -10.06 -9.70
CA GLY A 50 -1.45 -9.98 -9.12
C GLY A 50 -1.56 -10.55 -7.71
N TYR A 51 -0.48 -11.05 -7.11
CA TYR A 51 -0.46 -11.61 -5.76
C TYR A 51 0.23 -10.66 -4.77
N ILE A 52 -0.32 -10.57 -3.56
CA ILE A 52 0.29 -9.84 -2.46
C ILE A 52 1.46 -10.68 -1.91
N LEU A 53 2.66 -10.11 -1.93
CA LEU A 53 3.87 -10.72 -1.39
C LEU A 53 4.08 -10.40 0.08
N ALA A 54 3.89 -9.13 0.45
CA ALA A 54 4.06 -8.64 1.81
C ALA A 54 3.23 -7.39 2.03
N THR A 55 2.88 -7.13 3.29
CA THR A 55 2.24 -5.90 3.73
C THR A 55 3.03 -5.28 4.88
N GLY A 56 2.94 -3.96 5.04
CA GLY A 56 3.56 -3.24 6.14
C GLY A 56 2.76 -2.01 6.52
N TYR A 57 2.77 -1.68 7.80
CA TYR A 57 2.26 -0.42 8.35
C TYR A 57 3.29 0.15 9.32
N ASN A 58 3.25 1.45 9.54
CA ASN A 58 4.21 2.08 10.44
C ASN A 58 3.85 1.88 11.91
N GLY A 59 4.85 1.46 12.70
CA GLY A 59 4.67 1.15 14.12
C GLY A 59 5.97 0.72 14.78
N ALA A 60 5.97 0.59 16.10
CA ALA A 60 7.14 0.12 16.83
C ALA A 60 7.56 -1.29 16.38
N PRO A 61 8.86 -1.63 16.51
CA PRO A 61 9.33 -2.99 16.26
C PRO A 61 8.58 -4.02 17.12
N ARG A 62 8.51 -5.24 16.62
CA ARG A 62 7.82 -6.32 17.31
C ARG A 62 8.36 -6.53 18.72
N GLY A 63 7.47 -6.50 19.71
CA GLY A 63 7.79 -6.68 21.13
C GLY A 63 8.20 -5.41 21.86
N MET A 64 8.22 -4.27 21.16
CA MET A 64 8.40 -2.95 21.79
C MET A 64 7.07 -2.23 21.96
N ASP A 65 6.99 -1.33 22.95
CA ASP A 65 5.82 -0.49 23.18
C ASP A 65 5.54 0.43 22.00
N HIS A 66 4.27 0.60 21.67
CA HIS A 66 3.84 1.45 20.56
C HIS A 66 3.78 2.93 20.93
N CYS A 67 3.92 3.80 19.93
CA CYS A 67 3.79 5.25 20.14
C CYS A 67 2.43 5.67 20.71
N VAL A 68 1.37 4.93 20.43
CA VAL A 68 0.03 5.18 20.99
C VAL A 68 -0.04 4.89 22.49
N ASP A 69 0.85 4.05 23.02
CA ASP A 69 0.86 3.64 24.43
C ASP A 69 1.83 4.48 25.28
N VAL A 70 3.04 4.75 24.74
CA VAL A 70 4.14 5.39 25.51
C VAL A 70 4.66 6.68 24.89
N GLY A 71 4.01 7.18 23.84
CA GLY A 71 4.44 8.38 23.12
C GLY A 71 5.51 8.14 22.05
N CYS A 72 5.73 9.17 21.24
CA CYS A 72 6.75 9.16 20.19
C CYS A 72 8.14 9.47 20.77
N LEU A 73 9.17 8.78 20.29
CA LEU A 73 10.57 9.13 20.53
C LEU A 73 11.00 10.14 19.45
N ILE A 74 10.90 11.42 19.75
CA ILE A 74 11.19 12.48 18.78
C ILE A 74 12.65 12.93 18.92
N VAL A 75 13.39 12.85 17.78
CA VAL A 75 14.73 13.41 17.62
C VAL A 75 14.72 14.16 16.30
N ASP A 76 15.19 15.41 16.29
CA ASP A 76 15.24 16.28 15.11
C ASP A 76 13.91 16.34 14.33
N GLY A 77 12.78 16.40 15.06
CA GLY A 77 11.43 16.47 14.48
C GLY A 77 10.88 15.14 13.96
N HIS A 78 11.67 14.07 13.95
CA HIS A 78 11.28 12.73 13.46
C HIS A 78 11.05 11.73 14.61
N CYS A 79 10.12 10.81 14.41
CA CYS A 79 9.89 9.72 15.37
C CYS A 79 10.83 8.55 15.07
N HIS A 80 11.74 8.26 16.01
CA HIS A 80 12.69 7.15 15.93
C HIS A 80 12.18 5.84 16.55
N ARG A 81 10.98 5.82 17.12
CA ARG A 81 10.37 4.59 17.63
C ARG A 81 9.72 3.76 16.52
N ALA A 82 9.09 4.42 15.56
CA ALA A 82 8.33 3.72 14.53
C ALA A 82 9.22 3.28 13.36
N VAL A 83 9.13 2.02 13.01
CA VAL A 83 9.59 1.48 11.72
C VAL A 83 8.57 1.91 10.66
N HIS A 84 9.02 2.37 9.50
CA HIS A 84 8.14 2.81 8.42
C HIS A 84 7.43 1.63 7.76
N ALA A 85 6.31 1.88 7.11
CA ALA A 85 5.50 0.85 6.46
C ALA A 85 6.29 0.08 5.40
N GLU A 86 7.07 0.79 4.61
CA GLU A 86 7.92 0.26 3.55
C GLU A 86 9.04 -0.63 4.11
N GLN A 87 9.68 -0.20 5.20
CA GLN A 87 10.70 -0.98 5.91
C GLN A 87 10.09 -2.28 6.46
N ASN A 88 8.85 -2.21 6.97
CA ASN A 88 8.12 -3.39 7.45
C ASN A 88 7.76 -4.36 6.30
N VAL A 89 7.44 -3.87 5.09
CA VAL A 89 7.27 -4.72 3.89
C VAL A 89 8.56 -5.47 3.61
N ILE A 90 9.70 -4.78 3.55
CA ILE A 90 11.02 -5.39 3.29
C ILE A 90 11.38 -6.40 4.39
N ALA A 91 11.24 -6.02 5.65
CA ALA A 91 11.53 -6.89 6.80
C ALA A 91 10.64 -8.15 6.81
N MET A 92 9.35 -8.02 6.48
CA MET A 92 8.42 -9.15 6.38
C MET A 92 8.82 -10.08 5.23
N ALA A 93 9.13 -9.54 4.06
CA ALA A 93 9.57 -10.30 2.90
C ALA A 93 10.89 -11.06 3.21
N ALA A 94 11.89 -10.37 3.77
CA ALA A 94 13.15 -10.98 4.18
C ALA A 94 12.95 -12.11 5.19
N ARG A 95 12.12 -11.89 6.23
CA ARG A 95 11.82 -12.90 7.24
C ARG A 95 11.15 -14.15 6.67
N LYS A 96 10.40 -14.01 5.58
CA LYS A 96 9.67 -15.09 4.93
C LYS A 96 10.42 -15.69 3.73
N GLY A 97 11.60 -15.19 3.39
CA GLY A 97 12.35 -15.61 2.20
C GLY A 97 11.64 -15.27 0.89
N ILE A 98 10.88 -14.17 0.85
CA ILE A 98 10.12 -13.73 -0.31
C ILE A 98 10.94 -12.68 -1.04
N SER A 99 11.23 -12.91 -2.33
CA SER A 99 11.85 -11.90 -3.19
C SER A 99 10.87 -10.80 -3.54
N LEU A 100 11.32 -9.55 -3.45
CA LEU A 100 10.60 -8.36 -3.92
C LEU A 100 11.03 -7.91 -5.31
N GLU A 101 11.94 -8.65 -5.96
CA GLU A 101 12.46 -8.33 -7.29
C GLU A 101 11.34 -8.17 -8.33
N GLY A 102 11.28 -6.98 -8.96
CA GLY A 102 10.27 -6.63 -9.95
C GLY A 102 8.85 -6.44 -9.40
N ALA A 103 8.67 -6.39 -8.07
CA ALA A 103 7.36 -6.14 -7.48
C ALA A 103 6.91 -4.68 -7.63
N THR A 104 5.60 -4.45 -7.61
CA THR A 104 4.98 -3.13 -7.48
C THR A 104 4.66 -2.88 -6.01
N LEU A 105 5.10 -1.76 -5.45
CA LEU A 105 4.72 -1.29 -4.13
C LEU A 105 3.56 -0.30 -4.23
N TYR A 106 2.43 -0.61 -3.63
CA TYR A 106 1.35 0.34 -3.38
C TYR A 106 1.52 0.90 -1.96
N VAL A 107 1.58 2.22 -1.83
CA VAL A 107 1.81 2.88 -0.54
C VAL A 107 0.94 4.14 -0.41
N THR A 108 0.37 4.37 0.77
CA THR A 108 -0.54 5.50 1.00
C THR A 108 0.16 6.86 0.94
N HIS A 109 1.46 6.94 1.27
CA HIS A 109 2.28 8.15 1.21
C HIS A 109 3.62 7.82 0.55
N PHE A 110 4.13 8.77 -0.24
CA PHE A 110 5.41 8.60 -0.93
C PHE A 110 6.53 8.32 0.09
N PRO A 111 7.43 7.33 -0.18
CA PRO A 111 8.52 6.96 0.71
C PRO A 111 9.49 8.11 1.00
N CYS A 112 9.98 8.22 2.24
CA CYS A 112 11.11 9.09 2.53
C CYS A 112 12.39 8.59 1.82
N ASP A 113 13.45 9.41 1.79
CA ASP A 113 14.72 9.09 1.13
C ASP A 113 15.32 7.76 1.58
N THR A 114 15.27 7.47 2.88
CA THR A 114 15.78 6.20 3.44
C THR A 114 14.95 5.01 2.94
N CYS A 115 13.63 5.10 2.99
CA CYS A 115 12.76 4.03 2.49
C CYS A 115 12.90 3.86 0.99
N PHE A 116 12.98 4.95 0.23
CA PHE A 116 13.15 4.92 -1.22
C PHE A 116 14.40 4.14 -1.62
N LYS A 117 15.56 4.46 -1.03
CA LYS A 117 16.83 3.74 -1.27
C LYS A 117 16.72 2.25 -0.96
N LEU A 118 16.08 1.89 0.16
CA LEU A 118 15.88 0.49 0.53
C LEU A 118 14.97 -0.26 -0.44
N LEU A 119 13.90 0.39 -0.94
CA LEU A 119 12.98 -0.20 -1.91
C LEU A 119 13.67 -0.47 -3.25
N VAL A 120 14.49 0.48 -3.74
CA VAL A 120 15.29 0.30 -4.95
C VAL A 120 16.26 -0.89 -4.78
N ASN A 121 16.99 -0.94 -3.66
CA ASN A 121 17.92 -2.05 -3.38
C ASN A 121 17.21 -3.39 -3.15
N ALA A 122 15.95 -3.39 -2.73
CA ALA A 122 15.12 -4.60 -2.60
C ALA A 122 14.58 -5.09 -3.95
N GLY A 123 14.84 -4.37 -5.05
CA GLY A 123 14.43 -4.74 -6.40
C GLY A 123 12.99 -4.34 -6.74
N ILE A 124 12.37 -3.39 -6.01
CA ILE A 124 11.04 -2.89 -6.36
C ILE A 124 11.07 -2.24 -7.75
N GLY A 125 10.28 -2.75 -8.68
CA GLY A 125 10.22 -2.29 -10.06
C GLY A 125 9.26 -1.11 -10.28
N GLU A 126 8.26 -0.94 -9.43
CA GLU A 126 7.29 0.15 -9.50
C GLU A 126 6.84 0.60 -8.11
N ILE A 127 6.70 1.92 -7.92
CA ILE A 127 6.10 2.52 -6.72
C ILE A 127 4.85 3.29 -7.14
N VAL A 128 3.69 2.90 -6.59
CA VAL A 128 2.41 3.55 -6.76
C VAL A 128 2.01 4.17 -5.43
N TYR A 129 1.97 5.49 -5.38
CA TYR A 129 1.65 6.21 -4.14
C TYR A 129 0.39 7.05 -4.28
N GLU A 130 -0.29 7.31 -3.15
CA GLU A 130 -1.49 8.14 -3.16
C GLU A 130 -1.19 9.60 -2.82
N GLU A 131 -0.53 9.86 -1.68
CA GLU A 131 -0.22 11.22 -1.23
C GLU A 131 1.30 11.46 -1.27
N MET A 132 1.70 12.65 -1.74
CA MET A 132 3.10 13.04 -1.70
C MET A 132 3.49 13.38 -0.25
N TYR A 133 4.66 12.90 0.16
CA TYR A 133 5.30 13.30 1.41
C TYR A 133 6.48 14.21 1.06
N PRO A 134 6.40 15.52 1.37
CA PRO A 134 7.44 16.47 0.98
C PRO A 134 8.79 16.14 1.64
N ASN A 135 9.81 15.91 0.81
CA ASN A 135 11.17 15.68 1.27
C ASN A 135 12.14 15.99 0.11
N GLU A 136 12.90 17.08 0.24
CA GLU A 136 13.83 17.56 -0.78
C GLU A 136 14.85 16.49 -1.22
N ALA A 137 15.43 15.77 -0.26
CA ALA A 137 16.37 14.69 -0.56
C ALA A 137 15.72 13.57 -1.39
N THR A 138 14.44 13.26 -1.11
CA THR A 138 13.70 12.26 -1.88
C THR A 138 13.44 12.75 -3.30
N GLU A 139 13.14 14.03 -3.52
CA GLU A 139 12.89 14.58 -4.86
C GLU A 139 14.13 14.49 -5.75
N ILE A 140 15.32 14.76 -5.20
CA ILE A 140 16.60 14.62 -5.93
C ILE A 140 16.84 13.17 -6.33
N LEU A 141 16.71 12.23 -5.37
CA LEU A 141 16.91 10.80 -5.64
C LEU A 141 15.88 10.23 -6.61
N LEU A 142 14.64 10.70 -6.52
CA LEU A 142 13.54 10.35 -7.41
C LEU A 142 13.87 10.72 -8.86
N LYS A 143 14.32 11.96 -9.09
CA LYS A 143 14.69 12.44 -10.42
C LYS A 143 15.82 11.59 -11.01
N GLU A 144 16.87 11.34 -10.24
CA GLU A 144 17.98 10.49 -10.67
C GLU A 144 17.52 9.06 -11.01
N ALA A 145 16.69 8.45 -10.19
CA ALA A 145 16.20 7.10 -10.41
C ALA A 145 15.29 7.00 -11.65
N GLN A 146 14.48 8.02 -11.91
CA GLN A 146 13.64 8.09 -13.11
C GLN A 146 14.48 8.27 -14.38
N GLU A 147 15.47 9.16 -14.37
CA GLU A 147 16.39 9.39 -15.50
C GLU A 147 17.18 8.14 -15.86
N LYS A 148 17.55 7.32 -14.86
CA LYS A 148 18.26 6.04 -15.04
C LYS A 148 17.34 4.85 -15.30
N GLY A 149 16.02 5.04 -15.28
CA GLY A 149 15.06 3.96 -15.47
C GLY A 149 15.09 2.85 -14.41
N MET A 150 15.55 3.16 -13.19
CA MET A 150 15.75 2.17 -12.12
C MET A 150 14.44 1.67 -11.53
N VAL A 151 13.44 2.53 -11.42
CA VAL A 151 12.13 2.24 -10.84
C VAL A 151 11.06 3.12 -11.49
N LYS A 152 9.91 2.53 -11.80
CA LYS A 152 8.74 3.28 -12.26
C LYS A 152 8.03 3.91 -11.07
N ILE A 153 7.59 5.16 -11.22
CA ILE A 153 6.94 5.88 -10.13
C ILE A 153 5.73 6.61 -10.69
N ARG A 154 4.59 6.41 -10.05
CA ARG A 154 3.35 7.08 -10.42
C ARG A 154 2.45 7.35 -9.22
N GLN A 155 1.72 8.45 -9.29
CA GLN A 155 0.68 8.76 -8.33
C GLN A 155 -0.64 8.13 -8.74
N PHE A 156 -1.36 7.55 -7.78
CA PHE A 156 -2.72 7.05 -7.97
C PHE A 156 -3.58 7.45 -6.77
N LYS A 157 -4.54 8.34 -7.00
CA LYS A 157 -5.49 8.78 -5.97
C LYS A 157 -6.77 7.95 -6.04
N LEU A 158 -7.09 7.25 -4.95
CA LEU A 158 -8.31 6.48 -4.85
C LEU A 158 -9.51 7.41 -4.60
N SER A 159 -10.50 7.38 -5.50
CA SER A 159 -11.70 8.21 -5.39
C SER A 159 -12.55 7.80 -4.17
N LYS A 160 -13.03 8.79 -3.42
CA LYS A 160 -13.92 8.57 -2.27
C LYS A 160 -15.23 7.91 -2.69
N GLU A 161 -15.75 8.28 -3.86
CA GLU A 161 -16.97 7.72 -4.44
C GLU A 161 -16.78 6.22 -4.75
N ARG A 162 -15.61 5.86 -5.32
CA ARG A 162 -15.30 4.44 -5.58
C ARG A 162 -15.17 3.65 -4.28
N VAL A 163 -14.51 4.20 -3.27
CA VAL A 163 -14.41 3.55 -1.94
C VAL A 163 -15.80 3.31 -1.34
N LYS A 164 -16.69 4.30 -1.43
CA LYS A 164 -18.07 4.16 -0.94
C LYS A 164 -18.80 3.00 -1.64
N ILE A 165 -18.74 2.94 -2.97
CA ILE A 165 -19.31 1.84 -3.75
C ILE A 165 -18.75 0.49 -3.31
N PHE A 166 -17.44 0.36 -3.13
CA PHE A 166 -16.81 -0.89 -2.70
C PHE A 166 -17.26 -1.31 -1.31
N LEU A 167 -17.36 -0.37 -0.36
CA LEU A 167 -17.82 -0.66 0.98
C LEU A 167 -19.32 -1.07 0.99
N GLU A 168 -20.17 -0.40 0.23
CA GLU A 168 -21.58 -0.77 0.08
C GLU A 168 -21.71 -2.20 -0.48
N GLU A 169 -20.94 -2.55 -1.51
CA GLU A 169 -20.97 -3.90 -2.10
C GLU A 169 -20.41 -4.98 -1.17
N LEU A 170 -19.39 -4.68 -0.35
CA LEU A 170 -18.87 -5.63 0.63
C LEU A 170 -19.92 -6.08 1.65
N PHE A 171 -20.90 -5.23 1.95
CA PHE A 171 -21.98 -5.51 2.91
C PHE A 171 -23.33 -5.81 2.24
N ALA A 172 -23.43 -5.69 0.92
CA ALA A 172 -24.61 -6.09 0.18
C ALA A 172 -24.68 -7.63 0.11
N ASN A 173 -25.56 -8.23 0.92
CA ASN A 173 -25.77 -9.71 0.98
C ASN A 173 -26.49 -10.29 -0.25
N GLU A 174 -26.38 -9.69 -1.44
CA GLU A 174 -27.21 -10.02 -2.59
C GLU A 174 -26.59 -10.99 -3.60
N PHE A 175 -25.56 -11.76 -3.25
CA PHE A 175 -24.91 -12.65 -4.23
C PHE A 175 -25.43 -14.08 -4.27
N CYS A 176 -26.36 -14.48 -3.41
CA CYS A 176 -27.05 -15.76 -3.54
C CYS A 176 -28.56 -15.52 -3.50
N GLY A 177 -29.16 -15.29 -4.67
CA GLY A 177 -30.58 -15.50 -4.84
C GLY A 177 -30.87 -16.96 -4.49
N LYS A 178 -31.62 -17.20 -3.41
CA LYS A 178 -32.34 -18.45 -3.24
C LYS A 178 -33.48 -18.39 -4.25
N ASP A 179 -33.32 -19.08 -5.36
CA ASP A 179 -34.39 -19.61 -6.16
C ASP A 179 -34.33 -21.14 -6.09
#